data_3c83732facfd71db135f60d1b5853a1b
#
_entry.id   3c83732facfd71db135f60d1b5853a1b
#
_cell.length_a   1.000
_cell.length_b   1.000
_cell.length_c   1.000
_cell.angle_alpha   90.00
_cell.angle_beta   90.00
_cell.angle_gamma   90.00
#
_symmetry.space_group_name_H-M   'P 1'
#
loop_
_entity.id
_entity.type
_entity.pdbx_description
1 polymer ?
#
loop_
_entity_poly.entity_id
_entity_poly.type
_entity_poly.pdbx_seq_one_letter_code
_entity_poly.pdbx_strand_id
1 'polypeptide(L)'
;APLSSTFRVVKGLSIKNIHASASNIVTFKKDISATEYQLTGATTLLAGESLIYTDVDGWQKMTSGGVKQYASVSFQVNVQTFAADGNWTKPTDFTPKVVKVKLWGGGGGGGAGASLATAVVAKGGGGGGGGACTERFYEADDLASTEAVDIGGGGAGGTPGAAGALGGDGGQGQVSTFGTPIKQRAYGGGGGRGGAISA
;
A
#
# COMPACT_ATOMS: atom_id res chain seq x y z
N ALA A 1 -36.69 44.10 17.55
CA ALA A 1 -35.29 44.19 17.93
C ALA A 1 -34.62 42.85 17.55
N PRO A 2 -33.48 42.85 16.88
CA PRO A 2 -32.76 41.58 16.61
C PRO A 2 -32.29 41.00 17.94
N LEU A 3 -32.57 39.72 18.18
CA LEU A 3 -32.06 38.97 19.31
C LEU A 3 -30.53 38.95 19.22
N SER A 4 -29.85 39.56 20.20
CA SER A 4 -28.40 39.46 20.30
C SER A 4 -28.02 38.00 20.53
N SER A 5 -27.44 37.37 19.55
CA SER A 5 -26.87 36.02 19.71
C SER A 5 -25.63 36.12 20.59
N THR A 6 -25.75 35.73 21.85
CA THR A 6 -24.58 35.59 22.75
C THR A 6 -23.86 34.29 22.44
N PHE A 7 -22.68 34.39 21.87
CA PHE A 7 -21.79 33.22 21.71
C PHE A 7 -21.13 32.94 23.07
N ARG A 8 -21.31 31.72 23.60
CA ARG A 8 -20.56 31.25 24.76
C ARG A 8 -19.44 30.34 24.26
N VAL A 9 -18.21 30.73 24.58
CA VAL A 9 -17.02 29.89 24.25
C VAL A 9 -16.65 29.11 25.52
N VAL A 10 -16.65 27.78 25.41
CA VAL A 10 -16.13 26.92 26.48
C VAL A 10 -14.63 26.74 26.21
N LYS A 11 -13.80 27.39 27.05
CA LYS A 11 -12.34 27.32 26.93
C LYS A 11 -11.71 26.10 27.57
N GLY A 12 -12.43 25.42 28.44
CA GLY A 12 -11.97 24.19 29.07
C GLY A 12 -13.09 23.45 29.77
N LEU A 13 -13.03 22.14 29.75
CA LEU A 13 -13.93 21.24 30.47
C LEU A 13 -13.13 20.05 30.95
N SER A 14 -13.35 19.61 32.20
CA SER A 14 -12.71 18.42 32.74
C SER A 14 -13.75 17.55 33.45
N ILE A 15 -13.70 16.25 33.14
CA ILE A 15 -14.48 15.22 33.83
C ILE A 15 -13.52 14.14 34.29
N LYS A 16 -13.61 13.77 35.58
CA LYS A 16 -12.80 12.71 36.17
C LYS A 16 -13.70 11.58 36.65
N ASN A 17 -13.28 10.34 36.36
CA ASN A 17 -13.88 9.16 36.97
C ASN A 17 -13.32 9.01 38.39
N ILE A 18 -14.12 9.32 39.40
CA ILE A 18 -13.75 9.23 40.81
C ILE A 18 -14.02 7.86 41.45
N HIS A 19 -14.57 6.92 40.68
CA HIS A 19 -14.82 5.56 41.19
C HIS A 19 -13.48 4.84 41.47
N ALA A 20 -13.41 4.12 42.58
CA ALA A 20 -12.14 3.52 43.03
C ALA A 20 -11.68 2.34 42.15
N SER A 21 -12.60 1.63 41.49
CA SER A 21 -12.29 0.40 40.75
C SER A 21 -13.08 0.18 39.47
N ALA A 22 -14.16 0.95 39.20
CA ALA A 22 -14.98 0.76 38.00
C ALA A 22 -14.63 1.74 36.88
N SER A 23 -14.82 1.30 35.64
CA SER A 23 -14.79 2.18 34.48
C SER A 23 -16.15 2.80 34.21
N ASN A 24 -16.16 4.00 33.63
CA ASN A 24 -17.35 4.70 33.17
C ASN A 24 -17.18 5.12 31.71
N ILE A 25 -18.28 5.07 30.96
CA ILE A 25 -18.31 5.56 29.60
C ILE A 25 -18.86 6.97 29.60
N VAL A 26 -18.13 7.88 28.99
CA VAL A 26 -18.49 9.31 28.89
C VAL A 26 -18.67 9.67 27.42
N THR A 27 -19.78 10.35 27.13
CA THR A 27 -20.05 10.94 25.82
C THR A 27 -20.53 12.37 26.01
N PHE A 28 -19.92 13.32 25.30
CA PHE A 28 -20.39 14.70 25.31
C PHE A 28 -21.34 14.92 24.15
N LYS A 29 -22.47 15.54 24.45
CA LYS A 29 -23.47 15.91 23.48
C LYS A 29 -23.79 17.40 23.62
N LYS A 30 -24.17 18.03 22.53
CA LYS A 30 -24.73 19.38 22.50
C LYS A 30 -26.17 19.27 22.03
N ASP A 31 -27.09 19.82 22.79
CA ASP A 31 -28.50 19.97 22.41
C ASP A 31 -28.72 21.33 21.75
N ILE A 32 -29.27 21.32 20.56
CA ILE A 32 -29.69 22.54 19.84
C ILE A 32 -31.11 22.30 19.35
N SER A 33 -32.07 23.00 19.91
CA SER A 33 -33.48 22.92 19.49
C SER A 33 -34.04 21.51 19.44
N ALA A 34 -33.83 20.73 20.52
CA ALA A 34 -34.22 19.33 20.65
C ALA A 34 -33.47 18.34 19.72
N THR A 35 -32.39 18.76 19.08
CA THR A 35 -31.49 17.87 18.32
C THR A 35 -30.18 17.70 19.08
N GLU A 36 -29.85 16.48 19.45
CA GLU A 36 -28.58 16.13 20.06
C GLU A 36 -27.46 15.99 19.04
N TYR A 37 -26.36 16.70 19.25
CA TYR A 37 -25.13 16.56 18.46
C TYR A 37 -24.05 15.97 19.36
N GLN A 38 -23.52 14.81 18.96
CA GLN A 38 -22.43 14.18 19.67
C GLN A 38 -21.12 14.92 19.40
N LEU A 39 -20.48 15.42 20.46
CA LEU A 39 -19.22 16.17 20.38
C LEU A 39 -17.99 15.29 20.56
N THR A 40 -18.14 14.13 21.22
CA THR A 40 -17.09 13.12 21.37
C THR A 40 -17.65 11.74 21.07
N GLY A 41 -16.79 10.81 20.62
CA GLY A 41 -17.10 9.39 20.68
C GLY A 41 -17.28 8.92 22.13
N ALA A 42 -17.93 7.76 22.32
CA ALA A 42 -17.98 7.11 23.61
C ALA A 42 -16.54 6.83 24.12
N THR A 43 -16.17 7.44 25.23
CA THR A 43 -14.82 7.31 25.79
C THR A 43 -14.91 6.62 27.15
N THR A 44 -14.25 5.47 27.27
CA THR A 44 -14.15 4.75 28.55
C THR A 44 -13.07 5.38 29.41
N LEU A 45 -13.45 5.84 30.61
CA LEU A 45 -12.53 6.30 31.63
C LEU A 45 -12.39 5.24 32.72
N LEU A 46 -11.17 4.74 32.92
CA LEU A 46 -10.84 3.87 34.03
C LEU A 46 -10.83 4.65 35.34
N ALA A 47 -10.75 3.93 36.46
CA ALA A 47 -10.68 4.56 37.79
C ALA A 47 -9.56 5.62 37.86
N GLY A 48 -9.92 6.83 38.27
CA GLY A 48 -9.01 7.96 38.39
C GLY A 48 -8.63 8.68 37.10
N GLU A 49 -8.98 8.14 35.91
CA GLU A 49 -8.74 8.83 34.65
C GLU A 49 -9.68 10.03 34.42
N SER A 50 -9.26 10.96 33.61
CA SER A 50 -10.03 12.15 33.24
C SER A 50 -10.08 12.36 31.75
N LEU A 51 -11.17 12.97 31.27
CA LEU A 51 -11.30 13.54 29.94
C LEU A 51 -11.27 15.06 30.06
N ILE A 52 -10.35 15.71 29.37
CA ILE A 52 -10.13 17.15 29.41
C ILE A 52 -10.27 17.71 28.01
N TYR A 53 -10.99 18.82 27.89
CA TYR A 53 -11.05 19.62 26.68
C TYR A 53 -10.30 20.95 26.89
N THR A 54 -9.48 21.31 25.91
CA THR A 54 -8.89 22.65 25.81
C THR A 54 -9.16 23.22 24.42
N ASP A 55 -9.20 24.54 24.30
CA ASP A 55 -9.39 25.23 23.02
C ASP A 55 -8.18 25.08 22.05
N VAL A 56 -7.03 24.69 22.59
CA VAL A 56 -5.79 24.47 21.84
C VAL A 56 -5.65 23.03 21.37
N ASP A 57 -5.82 22.07 22.30
CA ASP A 57 -5.51 20.65 22.05
C ASP A 57 -6.76 19.78 21.80
N GLY A 58 -7.97 20.34 21.96
CA GLY A 58 -9.21 19.58 21.88
C GLY A 58 -9.42 18.62 23.05
N TRP A 59 -10.05 17.48 22.78
CA TRP A 59 -10.32 16.45 23.79
C TRP A 59 -9.11 15.57 24.03
N GLN A 60 -8.73 15.42 25.30
CA GLN A 60 -7.60 14.59 25.72
C GLN A 60 -7.98 13.73 26.93
N LYS A 61 -7.54 12.49 26.91
CA LYS A 61 -7.63 11.57 28.04
C LYS A 61 -6.36 11.66 28.88
N MET A 62 -6.52 11.74 30.19
CA MET A 62 -5.42 11.80 31.16
C MET A 62 -5.44 10.56 32.04
N THR A 63 -4.28 10.03 32.38
CA THR A 63 -4.15 8.96 33.37
C THR A 63 -4.56 9.45 34.76
N SER A 64 -4.72 8.55 35.70
CA SER A 64 -4.95 8.89 37.15
C SER A 64 -3.81 9.73 37.71
N GLY A 65 -2.60 9.64 37.19
CA GLY A 65 -1.43 10.45 37.54
C GLY A 65 -1.32 11.79 36.81
N GLY A 66 -2.32 12.17 36.01
CA GLY A 66 -2.31 13.44 35.28
C GLY A 66 -1.44 13.46 34.00
N VAL A 67 -1.00 12.30 33.52
CA VAL A 67 -0.22 12.21 32.27
C VAL A 67 -1.16 12.13 31.08
N LYS A 68 -0.94 12.96 30.06
CA LYS A 68 -1.68 12.90 28.79
C LYS A 68 -1.52 11.51 28.16
N GLN A 69 -2.63 10.82 27.95
CA GLN A 69 -2.65 9.64 27.11
C GLN A 69 -2.88 10.09 25.67
N TYR A 70 -1.83 10.12 24.90
CA TYR A 70 -1.98 10.12 23.46
C TYR A 70 -2.55 8.76 23.08
N ALA A 71 -3.64 8.73 22.32
CA ALA A 71 -4.02 7.48 21.68
C ALA A 71 -2.77 6.98 20.96
N SER A 72 -2.20 5.87 21.43
CA SER A 72 -1.11 5.21 20.70
C SER A 72 -1.73 4.75 19.39
N VAL A 73 -1.47 5.48 18.32
CA VAL A 73 -1.80 5.03 16.98
C VAL A 73 -0.80 3.92 16.69
N SER A 74 -1.16 2.69 17.03
CA SER A 74 -0.36 1.54 16.61
C SER A 74 -0.63 1.34 15.12
N PHE A 75 0.32 1.71 14.29
CA PHE A 75 0.31 1.31 12.89
C PHE A 75 0.66 -0.18 12.81
N GLN A 76 -0.32 -0.98 12.49
CA GLN A 76 -0.08 -2.38 12.15
C GLN A 76 0.16 -2.48 10.65
N VAL A 77 1.25 -3.12 10.26
CA VAL A 77 1.64 -3.34 8.87
C VAL A 77 1.82 -4.83 8.66
N ASN A 78 1.16 -5.38 7.65
CA ASN A 78 1.40 -6.72 7.15
C ASN A 78 2.06 -6.61 5.78
N VAL A 79 3.21 -7.26 5.59
CA VAL A 79 3.94 -7.27 4.32
C VAL A 79 3.95 -8.68 3.77
N GLN A 80 3.43 -8.87 2.56
CA GLN A 80 3.47 -10.13 1.83
C GLN A 80 4.26 -9.92 0.55
N THR A 81 5.26 -10.78 0.31
CA THR A 81 6.14 -10.72 -0.84
C THR A 81 6.03 -12.01 -1.64
N PHE A 82 5.91 -11.89 -2.96
CA PHE A 82 5.72 -13.00 -3.88
C PHE A 82 6.86 -13.02 -4.90
N ALA A 83 7.59 -14.12 -4.98
CA ALA A 83 8.62 -14.40 -5.98
C ALA A 83 8.12 -15.41 -7.03
N ALA A 84 6.92 -15.97 -6.83
CA ALA A 84 6.21 -16.88 -7.73
C ALA A 84 4.71 -16.63 -7.58
N ASP A 85 3.92 -17.23 -8.45
CA ASP A 85 2.47 -17.17 -8.38
C ASP A 85 1.95 -17.59 -7.03
N GLY A 86 0.90 -16.93 -6.55
CA GLY A 86 0.32 -17.16 -5.25
C GLY A 86 -0.95 -16.37 -5.00
N ASN A 87 -1.32 -16.28 -3.73
CA ASN A 87 -2.48 -15.52 -3.31
C ASN A 87 -2.11 -14.56 -2.18
N TRP A 88 -2.41 -13.29 -2.37
CA TRP A 88 -2.45 -12.35 -1.27
C TRP A 88 -3.67 -12.63 -0.40
N THR A 89 -3.48 -12.68 0.91
CA THR A 89 -4.57 -12.89 1.86
C THR A 89 -4.69 -11.67 2.77
N LYS A 90 -5.93 -11.15 2.88
CA LYS A 90 -6.22 -10.01 3.75
C LYS A 90 -5.89 -10.38 5.21
N PRO A 91 -5.09 -9.58 5.92
CA PRO A 91 -4.81 -9.82 7.35
C PRO A 91 -6.10 -9.89 8.17
N THR A 92 -6.13 -10.78 9.16
CA THR A 92 -7.26 -11.00 10.08
C THR A 92 -6.94 -10.61 11.52
N ASP A 93 -5.68 -10.40 11.85
CA ASP A 93 -5.17 -9.97 13.15
C ASP A 93 -5.43 -8.47 13.43
N PHE A 94 -5.69 -7.69 12.37
CA PHE A 94 -6.15 -6.31 12.43
C PHE A 94 -7.03 -5.99 11.21
N THR A 95 -7.78 -4.90 11.27
CA THR A 95 -8.59 -4.43 10.13
C THR A 95 -7.78 -3.48 9.26
N PRO A 96 -7.24 -3.94 8.12
CA PRO A 96 -6.51 -3.07 7.21
C PRO A 96 -7.45 -2.01 6.63
N LYS A 97 -6.93 -0.80 6.41
CA LYS A 97 -7.67 0.29 5.75
C LYS A 97 -7.19 0.50 4.33
N VAL A 98 -5.89 0.41 4.14
CA VAL A 98 -5.26 0.64 2.84
C VAL A 98 -4.30 -0.49 2.54
N VAL A 99 -4.30 -0.96 1.30
CA VAL A 99 -3.36 -1.95 0.77
C VAL A 99 -2.56 -1.31 -0.35
N LYS A 100 -1.24 -1.24 -0.16
CA LYS A 100 -0.31 -0.80 -1.18
C LYS A 100 0.19 -2.01 -1.95
N VAL A 101 -0.05 -2.05 -3.26
CA VAL A 101 0.44 -3.09 -4.14
C VAL A 101 1.52 -2.52 -5.05
N LYS A 102 2.67 -3.20 -5.09
CA LYS A 102 3.76 -2.87 -5.97
C LYS A 102 4.14 -4.11 -6.79
N LEU A 103 4.09 -3.98 -8.10
CA LEU A 103 4.35 -5.07 -9.04
C LEU A 103 5.53 -4.71 -9.96
N TRP A 104 6.30 -5.72 -10.32
CA TRP A 104 7.30 -5.68 -11.36
C TRP A 104 6.99 -6.72 -12.40
N GLY A 105 7.01 -6.35 -13.69
CA GLY A 105 6.95 -7.26 -14.81
C GLY A 105 8.31 -7.94 -15.02
N GLY A 106 8.32 -9.06 -15.70
CA GLY A 106 9.53 -9.77 -16.09
C GLY A 106 10.43 -8.92 -17.00
N GLY A 107 11.74 -8.97 -16.83
CA GLY A 107 12.68 -8.37 -17.77
C GLY A 107 12.70 -9.12 -19.10
N GLY A 108 12.99 -8.43 -20.20
CA GLY A 108 13.24 -9.09 -21.48
C GLY A 108 14.58 -9.80 -21.53
N GLY A 109 14.68 -10.86 -22.31
CA GLY A 109 15.93 -11.55 -22.58
C GLY A 109 16.83 -10.76 -23.55
N GLY A 110 18.14 -10.84 -23.37
CA GLY A 110 19.09 -10.27 -24.32
C GLY A 110 19.11 -11.04 -25.62
N GLY A 111 19.36 -10.37 -26.74
CA GLY A 111 19.65 -11.01 -28.04
C GLY A 111 21.03 -11.69 -28.04
N ALA A 112 21.16 -12.76 -28.78
CA ALA A 112 22.45 -13.44 -28.97
C ALA A 112 23.33 -12.73 -30.03
N GLY A 113 24.63 -12.86 -29.89
CA GLY A 113 25.55 -12.42 -30.93
C GLY A 113 25.45 -13.26 -32.22
N ALA A 114 25.78 -12.66 -33.35
CA ALA A 114 25.99 -13.40 -34.59
C ALA A 114 27.24 -14.29 -34.49
N SER A 115 27.27 -15.42 -35.19
CA SER A 115 28.43 -16.29 -35.25
C SER A 115 29.24 -15.99 -36.51
N LEU A 116 30.59 -15.97 -36.38
CA LEU A 116 31.50 -15.72 -37.49
C LEU A 116 31.63 -16.90 -38.40
N ALA A 117 31.48 -16.68 -39.72
CA ALA A 117 32.19 -17.42 -40.70
C ALA A 117 33.51 -16.68 -41.02
N THR A 118 34.46 -17.36 -41.64
CA THR A 118 35.75 -16.76 -42.01
C THR A 118 35.54 -15.45 -42.80
N ALA A 119 36.26 -14.39 -42.42
CA ALA A 119 36.32 -13.08 -43.09
C ALA A 119 35.08 -12.15 -43.01
N VAL A 120 34.16 -12.33 -42.05
CA VAL A 120 33.00 -11.45 -41.80
C VAL A 120 33.03 -10.88 -40.40
N VAL A 121 32.44 -9.69 -40.22
CA VAL A 121 32.30 -9.02 -38.92
C VAL A 121 31.00 -9.44 -38.27
N ALA A 122 31.09 -10.02 -37.06
CA ALA A 122 29.93 -10.35 -36.27
C ALA A 122 29.66 -9.25 -35.26
N LYS A 123 28.40 -8.85 -35.12
CA LYS A 123 27.93 -7.91 -34.13
C LYS A 123 27.33 -8.66 -32.96
N GLY A 124 27.53 -8.09 -31.78
CA GLY A 124 26.88 -8.55 -30.53
C GLY A 124 25.37 -8.36 -30.61
N GLY A 125 24.62 -9.11 -29.82
CA GLY A 125 23.20 -8.90 -29.63
C GLY A 125 22.92 -7.72 -28.69
N GLY A 126 21.71 -7.17 -28.79
CA GLY A 126 21.21 -6.09 -27.93
C GLY A 126 20.79 -6.61 -26.53
N GLY A 127 20.88 -5.76 -25.56
CA GLY A 127 20.32 -6.06 -24.22
C GLY A 127 18.79 -6.13 -24.25
N GLY A 128 18.19 -6.94 -23.38
CA GLY A 128 16.76 -6.93 -23.13
C GLY A 128 16.32 -5.70 -22.34
N GLY A 129 15.08 -5.30 -22.49
CA GLY A 129 14.47 -4.22 -21.73
C GLY A 129 14.11 -4.62 -20.31
N GLY A 130 14.11 -3.66 -19.38
CA GLY A 130 13.59 -3.88 -18.03
C GLY A 130 12.06 -4.05 -18.04
N GLY A 131 11.53 -4.83 -17.12
CA GLY A 131 10.09 -4.89 -16.88
C GLY A 131 9.59 -3.60 -16.24
N ALA A 132 8.30 -3.29 -16.45
CA ALA A 132 7.66 -2.15 -15.84
C ALA A 132 7.48 -2.35 -14.33
N CYS A 133 7.53 -1.25 -13.57
CA CYS A 133 7.13 -1.23 -12.18
C CYS A 133 5.84 -0.41 -12.05
N THR A 134 4.84 -0.96 -11.37
CA THR A 134 3.59 -0.27 -11.08
C THR A 134 3.31 -0.30 -9.59
N GLU A 135 2.80 0.81 -9.07
CA GLU A 135 2.43 0.97 -7.67
C GLU A 135 1.03 1.55 -7.57
N ARG A 136 0.19 0.98 -6.71
CA ARG A 136 -1.17 1.43 -6.50
C ARG A 136 -1.60 1.20 -5.06
N PHE A 137 -2.46 2.11 -4.57
CA PHE A 137 -3.16 1.99 -3.30
C PHE A 137 -4.61 1.59 -3.56
N TYR A 138 -5.11 0.69 -2.73
CA TYR A 138 -6.49 0.23 -2.72
C TYR A 138 -7.08 0.47 -1.33
N GLU A 139 -8.33 0.87 -1.27
CA GLU A 139 -9.10 0.70 -0.04
C GLU A 139 -9.21 -0.80 0.24
N ALA A 140 -8.98 -1.21 1.48
CA ALA A 140 -8.99 -2.63 1.80
C ALA A 140 -10.37 -3.28 1.56
N ASP A 141 -11.44 -2.48 1.61
CA ASP A 141 -12.81 -2.96 1.39
C ASP A 141 -13.11 -3.23 -0.09
N ASP A 142 -12.33 -2.67 -1.03
CA ASP A 142 -12.40 -2.94 -2.47
C ASP A 142 -11.73 -4.26 -2.86
N LEU A 143 -11.00 -4.89 -1.93
CA LEU A 143 -10.32 -6.15 -2.14
C LEU A 143 -11.08 -7.31 -1.46
N ALA A 144 -11.11 -8.46 -2.13
CA ALA A 144 -11.60 -9.69 -1.54
C ALA A 144 -10.72 -10.14 -0.36
N SER A 145 -11.16 -11.16 0.39
CA SER A 145 -10.34 -11.77 1.44
C SER A 145 -9.05 -12.39 0.90
N THR A 146 -9.06 -12.73 -0.40
CA THR A 146 -7.92 -13.30 -1.12
C THR A 146 -7.91 -12.75 -2.55
N GLU A 147 -6.74 -12.33 -3.03
CA GLU A 147 -6.54 -11.86 -4.41
C GLU A 147 -5.41 -12.65 -5.06
N ALA A 148 -5.59 -13.07 -6.32
CA ALA A 148 -4.54 -13.77 -7.05
C ALA A 148 -3.36 -12.86 -7.35
N VAL A 149 -2.17 -13.43 -7.31
CA VAL A 149 -0.91 -12.81 -7.67
C VAL A 149 -0.22 -13.71 -8.70
N ASP A 150 -0.06 -13.21 -9.93
CA ASP A 150 0.68 -13.90 -10.96
C ASP A 150 1.98 -13.14 -11.22
N ILE A 151 3.11 -13.87 -11.22
CA ILE A 151 4.43 -13.29 -11.37
C ILE A 151 4.97 -13.59 -12.78
N GLY A 152 5.11 -12.53 -13.58
CA GLY A 152 5.65 -12.64 -14.93
C GLY A 152 7.13 -13.05 -14.94
N GLY A 153 7.43 -14.14 -15.60
CA GLY A 153 8.79 -14.60 -15.81
C GLY A 153 9.59 -13.67 -16.73
N GLY A 154 10.92 -13.72 -16.62
CA GLY A 154 11.82 -13.07 -17.56
C GLY A 154 11.76 -13.72 -18.95
N GLY A 155 12.02 -12.93 -19.98
CA GLY A 155 12.16 -13.41 -21.36
C GLY A 155 13.41 -14.29 -21.52
N ALA A 156 13.31 -15.34 -22.34
CA ALA A 156 14.46 -16.18 -22.65
C ALA A 156 15.52 -15.37 -23.42
N GLY A 157 16.79 -15.65 -23.20
CA GLY A 157 17.87 -15.12 -24.02
C GLY A 157 17.79 -15.66 -25.46
N GLY A 158 18.23 -14.85 -26.42
CA GLY A 158 18.35 -15.27 -27.83
C GLY A 158 19.33 -16.43 -27.99
N THR A 159 19.07 -17.29 -28.95
CA THR A 159 19.97 -18.41 -29.28
C THR A 159 21.12 -17.92 -30.17
N PRO A 160 22.39 -18.31 -29.88
CA PRO A 160 23.49 -18.01 -30.79
C PRO A 160 23.23 -18.54 -32.21
N GLY A 161 23.59 -17.75 -33.22
CA GLY A 161 23.54 -18.19 -34.59
C GLY A 161 24.53 -19.34 -34.87
N ALA A 162 24.20 -20.20 -35.81
CA ALA A 162 25.19 -21.12 -36.38
C ALA A 162 26.31 -20.35 -37.11
N ALA A 163 27.43 -21.00 -37.43
CA ALA A 163 28.55 -20.33 -38.10
C ALA A 163 28.07 -19.59 -39.37
N GLY A 164 28.32 -18.29 -39.44
CA GLY A 164 27.88 -17.42 -40.53
C GLY A 164 26.40 -16.98 -40.45
N ALA A 165 25.72 -17.16 -39.34
CA ALA A 165 24.34 -16.81 -39.18
C ALA A 165 24.14 -15.69 -38.14
N LEU A 166 22.98 -15.00 -38.24
CA LEU A 166 22.51 -13.98 -37.30
C LEU A 166 22.30 -14.59 -35.93
N GLY A 167 22.51 -13.78 -34.89
CA GLY A 167 22.05 -14.15 -33.56
C GLY A 167 20.50 -14.09 -33.47
N GLY A 168 19.95 -14.95 -32.62
CA GLY A 168 18.53 -14.92 -32.29
C GLY A 168 18.13 -13.72 -31.40
N ASP A 169 16.92 -13.25 -31.56
CA ASP A 169 16.34 -12.23 -30.70
C ASP A 169 16.07 -12.81 -29.29
N GLY A 170 16.19 -12.01 -28.27
CA GLY A 170 15.73 -12.34 -26.93
C GLY A 170 14.20 -12.34 -26.83
N GLY A 171 13.69 -13.11 -25.92
CA GLY A 171 12.25 -13.18 -25.60
C GLY A 171 11.77 -11.97 -24.85
N GLN A 172 10.49 -11.67 -24.98
CA GLN A 172 9.81 -10.67 -24.19
C GLN A 172 9.58 -11.18 -22.76
N GLY A 173 9.73 -10.33 -21.76
CA GLY A 173 9.31 -10.62 -20.40
C GLY A 173 7.79 -10.73 -20.27
N GLN A 174 7.33 -11.48 -19.28
CA GLN A 174 5.91 -11.69 -19.05
C GLN A 174 5.33 -10.62 -18.13
N VAL A 175 3.99 -10.48 -18.17
CA VAL A 175 3.22 -9.54 -17.33
C VAL A 175 3.03 -10.13 -15.96
N SER A 176 3.24 -9.35 -14.90
CA SER A 176 2.77 -9.66 -13.55
C SER A 176 1.41 -9.04 -13.31
N THR A 177 0.53 -9.73 -12.57
CA THR A 177 -0.82 -9.27 -12.30
C THR A 177 -1.21 -9.41 -10.83
N PHE A 178 -2.18 -8.59 -10.39
CA PHE A 178 -2.79 -8.65 -9.07
C PHE A 178 -4.30 -8.52 -9.17
N GLY A 179 -5.02 -9.38 -8.46
CA GLY A 179 -6.47 -9.33 -8.26
C GLY A 179 -7.27 -10.24 -9.19
N THR A 180 -8.46 -10.63 -8.71
CA THR A 180 -9.46 -11.40 -9.45
C THR A 180 -10.83 -10.70 -9.37
N PRO A 181 -11.33 -10.05 -10.45
CA PRO A 181 -10.67 -9.83 -11.75
C PRO A 181 -9.39 -8.98 -11.61
N ILE A 182 -8.54 -9.01 -12.63
CA ILE A 182 -7.24 -8.30 -12.59
C ILE A 182 -7.44 -6.81 -12.30
N LYS A 183 -6.86 -6.34 -11.20
CA LYS A 183 -6.94 -4.95 -10.72
C LYS A 183 -5.70 -4.13 -11.08
N GLN A 184 -4.54 -4.79 -11.23
CA GLN A 184 -3.26 -4.14 -11.54
C GLN A 184 -2.40 -5.03 -12.42
N ARG A 185 -1.59 -4.41 -13.30
CA ARG A 185 -0.62 -5.08 -14.19
C ARG A 185 0.70 -4.34 -14.22
N ALA A 186 1.78 -5.11 -14.30
CA ALA A 186 3.11 -4.60 -14.64
C ALA A 186 3.61 -5.37 -15.87
N TYR A 187 3.80 -4.67 -16.97
CA TYR A 187 4.17 -5.28 -18.24
C TYR A 187 5.65 -5.70 -18.26
N GLY A 188 5.95 -6.77 -18.99
CA GLY A 188 7.30 -7.24 -19.20
C GLY A 188 8.12 -6.36 -20.12
N GLY A 189 9.42 -6.45 -20.02
CA GLY A 189 10.37 -5.78 -20.89
C GLY A 189 10.47 -6.44 -22.27
N GLY A 190 10.76 -5.66 -23.30
CA GLY A 190 11.02 -6.16 -24.66
C GLY A 190 12.31 -6.97 -24.73
N GLY A 191 12.34 -8.00 -25.57
CA GLY A 191 13.56 -8.74 -25.88
C GLY A 191 14.60 -7.92 -26.66
N GLY A 192 15.85 -8.20 -26.41
CA GLY A 192 16.97 -7.61 -27.14
C GLY A 192 17.08 -8.20 -28.56
N ARG A 193 17.50 -7.38 -29.50
CA ARG A 193 17.67 -7.83 -30.88
C ARG A 193 18.92 -8.69 -31.04
N GLY A 194 18.85 -9.74 -31.85
CA GLY A 194 19.99 -10.56 -32.21
C GLY A 194 21.05 -9.81 -33.01
N GLY A 195 22.28 -10.22 -32.88
CA GLY A 195 23.42 -9.64 -33.60
C GLY A 195 23.34 -9.90 -35.10
N ALA A 196 23.74 -8.89 -35.89
CA ALA A 196 23.82 -8.96 -37.33
C ALA A 196 25.24 -9.36 -37.83
N ILE A 197 25.31 -9.93 -39.01
CA ILE A 197 26.54 -10.05 -39.80
C ILE A 197 26.56 -8.94 -40.84
N SER A 198 27.71 -8.35 -41.07
CA SER A 198 27.91 -7.42 -42.18
C SER A 198 29.05 -7.91 -43.05
N ALA A 199 28.85 -7.86 -44.35
CA ALA A 199 29.90 -8.09 -45.32
C ALA A 199 30.90 -6.92 -45.30
#